data_4f67a491dad4573139a0109d48face71
#
_entry.id   4f67a491dad4573139a0109d48face71
#
_cell.length_a   1.000
_cell.length_b   1.000
_cell.length_c   1.000
_cell.angle_alpha   90.00
_cell.angle_beta   90.00
_cell.angle_gamma   90.00
#
_symmetry.space_group_name_H-M   'P 1'
#
loop_
_entity.id
_entity.type
_entity.pdbx_description
1 polymer ?
#
loop_
_entity_poly.entity_id
_entity_poly.type
_entity_poly.pdbx_seq_one_letter_code
_entity_poly.pdbx_strand_id
1 'polypeptide(L)'
;MKEKEAIYMKEDFTDEDGIKAAELEGEFANMNGWEAESDAESLLNGLGIEPDLHYAQMSSLLGAQKVKVLLAQALFGNPDILLLDEPTNHLDLDAIAWLEEFLINFENTVIVVSHDRYFLNKVCTQIADIDYGKIQLYAGNYDFWVESSQLIVKQMKEANRKKEEKIKELQEFIQRFSANASKSKQATSRKRALEKIELDDIRPSSRKYP
;
A
#
# COMPACT_ATOMS: atom_id res chain seq x y z
N MET A 1 -27.08 -4.27 -21.37
CA MET A 1 -28.36 -5.01 -21.53
C MET A 1 -29.54 -4.09 -21.87
N LYS A 2 -29.84 -3.01 -21.12
CA LYS A 2 -30.99 -2.09 -21.43
C LYS A 2 -30.96 -1.53 -22.87
N GLU A 3 -29.78 -1.19 -23.39
CA GLU A 3 -29.64 -0.68 -24.76
C GLU A 3 -29.94 -1.76 -25.80
N LYS A 4 -29.49 -2.99 -25.58
CA LYS A 4 -29.83 -4.16 -26.40
C LYS A 4 -31.34 -4.43 -26.41
N GLU A 5 -31.99 -4.41 -25.23
CA GLU A 5 -33.42 -4.59 -25.11
C GLU A 5 -34.19 -3.49 -25.88
N ALA A 6 -33.75 -2.24 -25.77
CA ALA A 6 -34.33 -1.12 -26.50
C ALA A 6 -34.23 -1.28 -28.03
N ILE A 7 -33.09 -1.88 -28.52
CA ILE A 7 -32.94 -2.17 -29.94
C ILE A 7 -33.93 -3.22 -30.40
N TYR A 8 -34.13 -4.30 -29.64
CA TYR A 8 -35.11 -5.36 -30.01
C TYR A 8 -36.55 -4.92 -29.88
N MET A 9 -36.87 -3.83 -29.13
CA MET A 9 -38.22 -3.29 -29.01
C MET A 9 -38.58 -2.28 -30.10
N LYS A 10 -37.70 -2.01 -31.08
CA LYS A 10 -38.02 -1.12 -32.18
C LYS A 10 -39.03 -1.75 -33.12
N GLU A 11 -40.03 -0.99 -33.55
CA GLU A 11 -41.01 -1.43 -34.54
C GLU A 11 -40.38 -1.66 -35.93
N ASP A 12 -39.38 -0.87 -36.31
CA ASP A 12 -38.61 -0.97 -37.56
C ASP A 12 -37.20 -1.54 -37.28
N PHE A 13 -37.12 -2.83 -36.94
CA PHE A 13 -35.85 -3.52 -36.71
C PHE A 13 -35.11 -3.72 -38.03
N THR A 14 -33.85 -3.23 -38.11
CA THR A 14 -33.02 -3.33 -39.32
C THR A 14 -31.87 -4.33 -39.14
N ASP A 15 -31.19 -4.72 -40.21
CA ASP A 15 -30.00 -5.56 -40.15
C ASP A 15 -28.85 -4.88 -39.39
N GLU A 16 -28.75 -3.54 -39.45
CA GLU A 16 -27.78 -2.74 -38.66
C GLU A 16 -28.10 -2.80 -37.15
N ASP A 17 -29.38 -2.80 -36.77
CA ASP A 17 -29.81 -2.99 -35.39
C ASP A 17 -29.41 -4.39 -34.86
N GLY A 18 -29.51 -5.40 -35.71
CA GLY A 18 -29.08 -6.77 -35.42
C GLY A 18 -27.57 -6.87 -35.16
N ILE A 19 -26.76 -6.23 -36.01
CA ILE A 19 -25.30 -6.17 -35.84
C ILE A 19 -24.96 -5.45 -34.53
N LYS A 20 -25.56 -4.31 -34.26
CA LYS A 20 -25.31 -3.54 -33.04
C LYS A 20 -25.72 -4.32 -31.78
N ALA A 21 -26.84 -5.04 -31.81
CA ALA A 21 -27.26 -5.89 -30.70
C ALA A 21 -26.27 -7.02 -30.43
N ALA A 22 -25.71 -7.64 -31.47
CA ALA A 22 -24.70 -8.69 -31.36
C ALA A 22 -23.35 -8.13 -30.82
N GLU A 23 -22.94 -6.94 -31.24
CA GLU A 23 -21.75 -6.26 -30.71
C GLU A 23 -21.91 -5.98 -29.21
N LEU A 24 -23.05 -5.42 -28.76
CA LEU A 24 -23.35 -5.17 -27.35
C LEU A 24 -23.36 -6.47 -26.53
N GLU A 25 -23.83 -7.57 -27.10
CA GLU A 25 -23.81 -8.87 -26.43
C GLU A 25 -22.38 -9.42 -26.31
N GLY A 26 -21.57 -9.25 -27.33
CA GLY A 26 -20.15 -9.60 -27.31
C GLY A 26 -19.36 -8.78 -26.29
N GLU A 27 -19.59 -7.46 -26.22
CA GLU A 27 -18.99 -6.60 -25.21
C GLU A 27 -19.42 -7.00 -23.79
N PHE A 28 -20.70 -7.29 -23.60
CA PHE A 28 -21.23 -7.71 -22.30
C PHE A 28 -20.63 -9.06 -21.85
N ALA A 29 -20.48 -10.01 -22.78
CA ALA A 29 -19.84 -11.29 -22.49
C ALA A 29 -18.35 -11.12 -22.18
N ASN A 30 -17.63 -10.26 -22.93
CA ASN A 30 -16.22 -9.95 -22.67
C ASN A 30 -15.97 -9.31 -21.31
N MET A 31 -16.94 -8.55 -20.78
CA MET A 31 -16.90 -7.97 -19.44
C MET A 31 -17.38 -8.94 -18.34
N ASN A 32 -17.56 -10.21 -18.66
CA ASN A 32 -18.14 -11.21 -17.75
C ASN A 32 -19.54 -10.83 -17.21
N GLY A 33 -20.30 -10.10 -18.02
CA GLY A 33 -21.58 -9.51 -17.62
C GLY A 33 -22.66 -10.52 -17.19
N TRP A 34 -22.58 -11.76 -17.68
CA TRP A 34 -23.52 -12.83 -17.32
C TRP A 34 -23.38 -13.30 -15.87
N GLU A 35 -22.18 -13.21 -15.29
CA GLU A 35 -21.88 -13.59 -13.92
C GLU A 35 -21.90 -12.39 -12.95
N ALA A 36 -22.07 -11.18 -13.49
CA ALA A 36 -21.95 -9.94 -12.73
C ALA A 36 -22.86 -9.86 -11.48
N GLU A 37 -24.10 -10.40 -11.57
CA GLU A 37 -25.04 -10.43 -10.46
C GLU A 37 -24.58 -11.42 -9.39
N SER A 38 -24.16 -12.61 -9.78
CA SER A 38 -23.62 -13.65 -8.87
C SER A 38 -22.34 -13.18 -8.19
N ASP A 39 -21.44 -12.52 -8.93
CA ASP A 39 -20.20 -11.95 -8.39
C ASP A 39 -20.52 -10.85 -7.35
N ALA A 40 -21.46 -9.96 -7.66
CA ALA A 40 -21.88 -8.93 -6.73
C ALA A 40 -22.51 -9.52 -5.45
N GLU A 41 -23.36 -10.53 -5.58
CA GLU A 41 -23.95 -11.25 -4.44
C GLU A 41 -22.87 -11.93 -3.59
N SER A 42 -21.88 -12.55 -4.21
CA SER A 42 -20.75 -13.20 -3.52
C SER A 42 -19.93 -12.20 -2.70
N LEU A 43 -19.63 -11.02 -3.27
CA LEU A 43 -18.94 -9.93 -2.57
C LEU A 43 -19.76 -9.39 -1.39
N LEU A 44 -21.05 -9.15 -1.58
CA LEU A 44 -21.93 -8.66 -0.54
C LEU A 44 -22.08 -9.66 0.62
N ASN A 45 -22.27 -10.94 0.30
CA ASN A 45 -22.34 -12.02 1.30
C ASN A 45 -21.03 -12.12 2.08
N GLY A 46 -19.88 -12.10 1.41
CA GLY A 46 -18.57 -12.16 2.05
C GLY A 46 -18.31 -11.01 3.01
N LEU A 47 -18.83 -9.83 2.70
CA LEU A 47 -18.78 -8.67 3.58
C LEU A 47 -19.89 -8.64 4.65
N GLY A 48 -20.70 -9.69 4.75
CA GLY A 48 -21.75 -9.82 5.75
C GLY A 48 -22.96 -8.90 5.50
N ILE A 49 -23.32 -8.67 4.24
CA ILE A 49 -24.60 -8.07 3.85
C ILE A 49 -25.58 -9.20 3.56
N GLU A 50 -26.63 -9.28 4.36
CA GLU A 50 -27.66 -10.32 4.25
C GLU A 50 -28.35 -10.29 2.88
N PRO A 51 -28.70 -11.47 2.29
CA PRO A 51 -29.32 -11.54 0.97
C PRO A 51 -30.61 -10.70 0.81
N ASP A 52 -31.39 -10.55 1.88
CA ASP A 52 -32.59 -9.73 1.89
C ASP A 52 -32.32 -8.24 1.63
N LEU A 53 -31.07 -7.80 1.82
CA LEU A 53 -30.64 -6.42 1.62
C LEU A 53 -30.00 -6.19 0.25
N HIS A 54 -29.71 -7.22 -0.54
CA HIS A 54 -28.99 -7.08 -1.82
C HIS A 54 -29.74 -6.20 -2.82
N TYR A 55 -31.05 -6.21 -2.78
CA TYR A 55 -31.92 -5.40 -3.64
C TYR A 55 -32.48 -4.15 -2.94
N ALA A 56 -32.02 -3.89 -1.69
CA ALA A 56 -32.47 -2.72 -0.95
C ALA A 56 -31.85 -1.43 -1.52
N GLN A 57 -32.58 -0.32 -1.39
CA GLN A 57 -32.02 0.98 -1.77
C GLN A 57 -30.93 1.41 -0.78
N MET A 58 -29.83 2.00 -1.27
CA MET A 58 -28.75 2.53 -0.42
C MET A 58 -29.24 3.48 0.66
N SER A 59 -30.31 4.24 0.42
CA SER A 59 -30.92 5.16 1.40
C SER A 59 -31.45 4.44 2.64
N SER A 60 -31.94 3.20 2.50
CA SER A 60 -32.52 2.40 3.60
C SER A 60 -31.47 1.65 4.43
N LEU A 61 -30.23 1.53 3.95
CA LEU A 61 -29.18 0.83 4.65
C LEU A 61 -28.62 1.64 5.83
N LEU A 62 -28.14 0.95 6.86
CA LEU A 62 -27.41 1.55 7.99
C LEU A 62 -26.02 2.03 7.54
N GLY A 63 -25.42 2.95 8.30
CA GLY A 63 -24.13 3.53 7.95
C GLY A 63 -23.02 2.48 7.71
N ALA A 64 -22.89 1.50 8.60
CA ALA A 64 -21.91 0.42 8.45
C ALA A 64 -22.18 -0.45 7.22
N GLN A 65 -23.45 -0.75 6.92
CA GLN A 65 -23.83 -1.51 5.73
C GLN A 65 -23.48 -0.76 4.44
N LYS A 66 -23.70 0.56 4.41
CA LYS A 66 -23.30 1.40 3.26
C LYS A 66 -21.79 1.31 2.99
N VAL A 67 -20.96 1.33 4.03
CA VAL A 67 -19.49 1.19 3.88
C VAL A 67 -19.14 -0.17 3.29
N LYS A 68 -19.75 -1.25 3.77
CA LYS A 68 -19.56 -2.60 3.23
C LYS A 68 -19.95 -2.70 1.76
N VAL A 69 -21.09 -2.10 1.37
CA VAL A 69 -21.55 -2.07 -0.04
C VAL A 69 -20.61 -1.26 -0.92
N LEU A 70 -20.10 -0.12 -0.44
CA LEU A 70 -19.10 0.67 -1.19
C LEU A 70 -17.78 -0.09 -1.35
N LEU A 71 -17.39 -0.86 -0.33
CA LEU A 71 -16.22 -1.74 -0.44
C LEU A 71 -16.46 -2.85 -1.46
N ALA A 72 -17.62 -3.53 -1.44
CA ALA A 72 -17.99 -4.50 -2.46
C ALA A 72 -17.93 -3.91 -3.87
N GLN A 73 -18.42 -2.68 -4.05
CA GLN A 73 -18.34 -1.97 -5.32
C GLN A 73 -16.90 -1.74 -5.78
N ALA A 74 -15.98 -1.40 -4.86
CA ALA A 74 -14.58 -1.20 -5.20
C ALA A 74 -13.86 -2.51 -5.59
N LEU A 75 -14.29 -3.65 -5.02
CA LEU A 75 -13.74 -4.98 -5.32
C LEU A 75 -14.32 -5.61 -6.59
N PHE A 76 -15.49 -5.12 -7.03
CA PHE A 76 -16.21 -5.69 -8.16
C PHE A 76 -15.49 -5.48 -9.49
N GLY A 77 -15.54 -6.49 -10.36
CA GLY A 77 -15.01 -6.40 -11.73
C GLY A 77 -13.51 -6.56 -11.85
N ASN A 78 -12.85 -7.06 -10.82
CA ASN A 78 -11.39 -7.37 -10.82
C ASN A 78 -10.52 -6.20 -11.33
N PRO A 79 -10.53 -5.04 -10.66
CA PRO A 79 -9.80 -3.85 -11.12
C PRO A 79 -8.29 -4.11 -11.20
N ASP A 80 -7.59 -3.49 -12.17
CA ASP A 80 -6.13 -3.59 -12.32
C ASP A 80 -5.38 -3.03 -11.11
N ILE A 81 -5.92 -1.98 -10.48
CA ILE A 81 -5.36 -1.32 -9.30
C ILE A 81 -6.47 -1.07 -8.28
N LEU A 82 -6.30 -1.60 -7.09
CA LEU A 82 -7.19 -1.43 -5.95
C LEU A 82 -6.54 -0.55 -4.89
N LEU A 83 -7.18 0.56 -4.54
CA LEU A 83 -6.73 1.49 -3.50
C LEU A 83 -7.69 1.42 -2.32
N LEU A 84 -7.20 0.98 -1.16
CA LEU A 84 -8.00 0.82 0.06
C LEU A 84 -7.42 1.68 1.17
N ASP A 85 -8.26 2.54 1.74
CA ASP A 85 -7.92 3.37 2.90
C ASP A 85 -8.75 2.91 4.10
N GLU A 86 -8.06 2.38 5.13
CA GLU A 86 -8.65 1.83 6.36
C GLU A 86 -9.80 0.83 6.09
N PRO A 87 -9.63 -0.20 5.23
CA PRO A 87 -10.73 -1.05 4.76
C PRO A 87 -11.34 -1.92 5.87
N THR A 88 -10.64 -2.14 6.97
CA THR A 88 -11.13 -2.92 8.12
C THR A 88 -12.08 -2.13 9.03
N ASN A 89 -12.14 -0.81 8.88
CA ASN A 89 -13.04 0.01 9.66
C ASN A 89 -14.51 -0.36 9.39
N HIS A 90 -15.26 -0.53 10.47
CA HIS A 90 -16.69 -0.90 10.43
C HIS A 90 -17.00 -2.32 9.93
N LEU A 91 -15.99 -3.17 9.75
CA LEU A 91 -16.16 -4.59 9.48
C LEU A 91 -16.17 -5.39 10.80
N ASP A 92 -16.96 -6.45 10.82
CA ASP A 92 -16.87 -7.49 11.85
C ASP A 92 -15.72 -8.47 11.53
N LEU A 93 -15.40 -9.34 12.47
CA LEU A 93 -14.26 -10.26 12.35
C LEU A 93 -14.40 -11.21 11.16
N ASP A 94 -15.62 -11.64 10.83
CA ASP A 94 -15.87 -12.56 9.72
C ASP A 94 -15.65 -11.86 8.39
N ALA A 95 -16.14 -10.62 8.24
CA ALA A 95 -15.92 -9.79 7.05
C ALA A 95 -14.43 -9.41 6.88
N ILE A 96 -13.70 -9.16 7.98
CA ILE A 96 -12.25 -8.93 7.92
C ILE A 96 -11.54 -10.19 7.43
N ALA A 97 -11.85 -11.35 8.00
CA ALA A 97 -11.23 -12.61 7.60
C ALA A 97 -11.50 -12.93 6.11
N TRP A 98 -12.73 -12.69 5.65
CA TRP A 98 -13.08 -12.83 4.25
C TRP A 98 -12.30 -11.85 3.35
N LEU A 99 -12.20 -10.57 3.75
CA LEU A 99 -11.46 -9.56 3.00
C LEU A 99 -9.96 -9.92 2.90
N GLU A 100 -9.36 -10.41 3.99
CA GLU A 100 -7.98 -10.89 4.00
C GLU A 100 -7.77 -11.99 2.97
N GLU A 101 -8.65 -13.00 2.95
CA GLU A 101 -8.58 -14.10 1.99
C GLU A 101 -8.78 -13.60 0.54
N PHE A 102 -9.73 -12.71 0.33
CA PHE A 102 -9.95 -12.08 -0.97
C PHE A 102 -8.70 -11.37 -1.47
N LEU A 103 -8.05 -10.54 -0.63
CA LEU A 103 -6.87 -9.76 -1.01
C LEU A 103 -5.61 -10.62 -1.21
N ILE A 104 -5.46 -11.72 -0.47
CA ILE A 104 -4.37 -12.68 -0.65
C ILE A 104 -4.46 -13.35 -2.03
N ASN A 105 -5.67 -13.63 -2.49
CA ASN A 105 -5.93 -14.28 -3.78
C ASN A 105 -6.10 -13.29 -4.94
N PHE A 106 -6.05 -11.98 -4.67
CA PHE A 106 -6.21 -10.97 -5.69
C PHE A 106 -4.94 -10.85 -6.55
N GLU A 107 -5.08 -11.08 -7.86
CA GLU A 107 -3.94 -11.20 -8.77
C GLU A 107 -3.32 -9.85 -9.17
N ASN A 108 -4.10 -8.77 -9.08
CA ASN A 108 -3.69 -7.44 -9.52
C ASN A 108 -3.07 -6.61 -8.39
N THR A 109 -2.75 -5.36 -8.65
CA THR A 109 -2.08 -4.49 -7.69
C THR A 109 -3.04 -3.97 -6.62
N VAL A 110 -2.70 -4.21 -5.34
CA VAL A 110 -3.43 -3.64 -4.19
C VAL A 110 -2.52 -2.69 -3.41
N ILE A 111 -3.01 -1.51 -3.12
CA ILE A 111 -2.38 -0.55 -2.21
C ILE A 111 -3.33 -0.33 -1.04
N VAL A 112 -2.87 -0.68 0.17
CA VAL A 112 -3.65 -0.57 1.40
C VAL A 112 -2.99 0.44 2.34
N VAL A 113 -3.78 1.34 2.89
CA VAL A 113 -3.42 2.15 4.05
C VAL A 113 -4.23 1.64 5.23
N SER A 114 -3.57 1.23 6.32
CA SER A 114 -4.25 0.76 7.52
C SER A 114 -3.40 0.95 8.78
N HIS A 115 -4.06 1.12 9.92
CA HIS A 115 -3.47 1.07 11.26
C HIS A 115 -3.54 -0.33 11.88
N ASP A 116 -4.25 -1.25 11.27
CA ASP A 116 -4.36 -2.64 11.73
C ASP A 116 -3.12 -3.44 11.32
N ARG A 117 -2.20 -3.61 12.27
CA ARG A 117 -0.95 -4.35 12.06
C ARG A 117 -1.18 -5.82 11.75
N TYR A 118 -2.21 -6.42 12.31
CA TYR A 118 -2.52 -7.83 12.08
C TYR A 118 -2.96 -8.04 10.63
N PHE A 119 -3.87 -7.20 10.17
CA PHE A 119 -4.32 -7.17 8.78
C PHE A 119 -3.15 -6.94 7.80
N LEU A 120 -2.30 -5.92 8.05
CA LEU A 120 -1.14 -5.63 7.21
C LEU A 120 -0.15 -6.81 7.16
N ASN A 121 0.09 -7.49 8.30
CA ASN A 121 0.97 -8.65 8.35
C ASN A 121 0.46 -9.82 7.50
N LYS A 122 -0.85 -9.94 7.39
CA LYS A 122 -1.48 -11.05 6.70
C LYS A 122 -1.58 -10.84 5.19
N VAL A 123 -1.89 -9.63 4.75
CA VAL A 123 -2.19 -9.34 3.34
C VAL A 123 -1.03 -8.69 2.58
N CYS A 124 -0.12 -7.96 3.26
CA CYS A 124 0.92 -7.21 2.56
C CYS A 124 2.16 -8.05 2.28
N THR A 125 2.64 -7.99 1.05
CA THR A 125 3.91 -8.57 0.61
C THR A 125 5.04 -7.54 0.55
N GLN A 126 4.69 -6.25 0.59
CA GLN A 126 5.61 -5.11 0.61
C GLN A 126 5.04 -4.00 1.49
N ILE A 127 5.93 -3.26 2.14
CA ILE A 127 5.58 -2.06 2.92
C ILE A 127 6.21 -0.83 2.28
N ALA A 128 5.38 0.16 1.97
CA ALA A 128 5.81 1.48 1.53
C ALA A 128 5.88 2.42 2.73
N ASP A 129 7.10 2.72 3.16
CA ASP A 129 7.36 3.63 4.27
C ASP A 129 7.49 5.07 3.75
N ILE A 130 6.59 5.94 4.18
CA ILE A 130 6.61 7.37 3.83
C ILE A 130 7.07 8.17 5.04
N ASP A 131 8.30 8.69 4.97
CA ASP A 131 8.86 9.53 6.03
C ASP A 131 9.71 10.67 5.43
N TYR A 132 9.64 11.87 6.01
CA TYR A 132 10.34 13.08 5.53
C TYR A 132 10.21 13.35 4.03
N GLY A 133 9.03 13.09 3.44
CA GLY A 133 8.76 13.32 2.01
C GLY A 133 9.45 12.34 1.07
N LYS A 134 9.97 11.21 1.59
CA LYS A 134 10.56 10.12 0.82
C LYS A 134 9.72 8.86 0.99
N ILE A 135 9.65 8.07 -0.07
CA ILE A 135 9.02 6.75 -0.06
C ILE A 135 10.13 5.71 -0.14
N GLN A 136 10.13 4.79 0.82
CA GLN A 136 11.04 3.66 0.83
C GLN A 136 10.24 2.35 0.85
N LEU A 137 10.53 1.46 -0.10
CA LEU A 137 9.89 0.16 -0.20
C LEU A 137 10.71 -0.90 0.52
N TYR A 138 10.01 -1.72 1.31
CA TYR A 138 10.56 -2.89 1.99
C TYR A 138 9.81 -4.12 1.49
N ALA A 139 10.53 -5.13 1.01
CA ALA A 139 9.96 -6.42 0.70
C ALA A 139 9.68 -7.17 2.01
N GLY A 140 8.45 -7.69 2.15
CA GLY A 140 7.99 -8.37 3.35
C GLY A 140 6.76 -7.70 3.97
N ASN A 141 6.29 -8.27 5.08
CA ASN A 141 5.13 -7.78 5.82
C ASN A 141 5.50 -6.68 6.83
N TYR A 142 4.52 -6.24 7.62
CA TYR A 142 4.70 -5.18 8.60
C TYR A 142 5.76 -5.50 9.66
N ASP A 143 5.79 -6.72 10.21
CA ASP A 143 6.76 -7.12 11.23
C ASP A 143 8.18 -7.12 10.67
N PHE A 144 8.37 -7.63 9.46
CA PHE A 144 9.65 -7.59 8.78
C PHE A 144 10.14 -6.15 8.55
N TRP A 145 9.24 -5.24 8.19
CA TRP A 145 9.57 -3.82 8.08
C TRP A 145 10.01 -3.22 9.42
N VAL A 146 9.30 -3.52 10.53
CA VAL A 146 9.66 -3.04 11.87
C VAL A 146 11.07 -3.50 12.25
N GLU A 147 11.36 -4.80 12.11
CA GLU A 147 12.66 -5.38 12.43
C GLU A 147 13.77 -4.78 11.55
N SER A 148 13.55 -4.70 10.25
CA SER A 148 14.52 -4.17 9.29
C SER A 148 14.81 -2.69 9.54
N SER A 149 13.81 -1.88 9.81
CA SER A 149 13.96 -0.45 10.08
C SER A 149 14.75 -0.22 11.39
N GLN A 150 14.46 -0.99 12.43
CA GLN A 150 15.21 -0.94 13.69
C GLN A 150 16.67 -1.35 13.51
N LEU A 151 16.93 -2.39 12.73
CA LEU A 151 18.28 -2.85 12.43
C LEU A 151 19.08 -1.78 11.68
N ILE A 152 18.49 -1.15 10.66
CA ILE A 152 19.12 -0.07 9.90
C ILE A 152 19.51 1.09 10.83
N VAL A 153 18.58 1.54 11.69
CA VAL A 153 18.84 2.61 12.64
C VAL A 153 19.97 2.23 13.61
N LYS A 154 19.99 0.99 14.10
CA LYS A 154 21.05 0.48 14.96
C LYS A 154 22.41 0.49 14.25
N GLN A 155 22.46 0.01 13.03
CA GLN A 155 23.69 0.00 12.21
C GLN A 155 24.20 1.42 11.93
N MET A 156 23.31 2.36 11.62
CA MET A 156 23.68 3.78 11.43
C MET A 156 24.25 4.40 12.71
N LYS A 157 23.63 4.13 13.88
CA LYS A 157 24.16 4.59 15.18
C LYS A 157 25.56 4.05 15.48
N GLU A 158 25.77 2.76 15.23
CA GLU A 158 27.10 2.14 15.41
C GLU A 158 28.13 2.70 14.44
N ALA A 159 27.76 2.91 13.17
CA ALA A 159 28.63 3.53 12.18
C ALA A 159 29.00 4.97 12.57
N ASN A 160 28.03 5.76 13.02
CA ASN A 160 28.28 7.11 13.51
C ASN A 160 29.18 7.13 14.74
N ARG A 161 28.99 6.23 15.72
CA ARG A 161 29.88 6.12 16.87
C ARG A 161 31.31 5.87 16.46
N LYS A 162 31.56 4.94 15.52
CA LYS A 162 32.89 4.68 14.99
C LYS A 162 33.51 5.90 14.27
N LYS A 163 32.66 6.64 13.52
CA LYS A 163 33.09 7.89 12.87
C LYS A 163 33.42 8.97 13.90
N GLU A 164 32.63 9.11 14.97
CA GLU A 164 32.88 10.06 16.07
C GLU A 164 34.17 9.72 16.82
N GLU A 165 34.41 8.45 17.16
CA GLU A 165 35.66 8.00 17.76
C GLU A 165 36.86 8.35 16.86
N LYS A 166 36.73 8.14 15.55
CA LYS A 166 37.75 8.49 14.56
C LYS A 166 37.96 9.99 14.45
N ILE A 167 36.92 10.78 14.46
CA ILE A 167 37.00 12.25 14.51
C ILE A 167 37.78 12.70 15.72
N LYS A 168 37.49 12.17 16.91
CA LYS A 168 38.16 12.48 18.16
C LYS A 168 39.66 12.14 18.11
N GLU A 169 40.02 10.94 17.64
CA GLU A 169 41.43 10.55 17.47
C GLU A 169 42.19 11.50 16.51
N LEU A 170 41.55 11.87 15.40
CA LEU A 170 42.18 12.78 14.43
C LEU A 170 42.32 14.19 15.02
N GLN A 171 41.33 14.70 15.74
CA GLN A 171 41.37 16.01 16.40
C GLN A 171 42.50 16.05 17.47
N GLU A 172 42.56 15.04 18.35
CA GLU A 172 43.60 14.94 19.36
C GLU A 172 45.00 14.89 18.74
N PHE A 173 45.18 14.14 17.67
CA PHE A 173 46.47 14.08 16.96
C PHE A 173 46.83 15.44 16.35
N ILE A 174 45.87 16.10 15.67
CA ILE A 174 46.11 17.40 15.04
C ILE A 174 46.51 18.43 16.13
N GLN A 175 45.77 18.46 17.26
CA GLN A 175 46.05 19.38 18.36
C GLN A 175 47.46 19.17 18.94
N ARG A 176 47.87 17.92 19.13
CA ARG A 176 49.15 17.57 19.73
C ARG A 176 50.34 17.87 18.82
N PHE A 177 50.18 17.73 17.51
CA PHE A 177 51.31 17.78 16.55
C PHE A 177 51.27 18.92 15.54
N SER A 178 50.25 19.81 15.59
CA SER A 178 50.15 20.96 14.67
C SER A 178 51.32 21.93 14.73
N ALA A 179 51.90 22.13 15.92
CA ALA A 179 53.06 23.01 16.15
C ALA A 179 54.42 22.33 15.90
N ASN A 180 54.47 21.03 15.61
CA ASN A 180 55.71 20.29 15.44
C ASN A 180 56.11 20.23 13.95
N ALA A 181 57.23 20.90 13.61
CA ALA A 181 57.69 21.03 12.22
C ALA A 181 57.92 19.66 11.53
N SER A 182 58.42 18.64 12.26
CA SER A 182 58.68 17.31 11.70
C SER A 182 57.42 16.52 11.40
N LYS A 183 56.29 16.81 12.06
CA LYS A 183 55.00 16.12 11.91
C LYS A 183 53.94 16.94 11.22
N SER A 184 54.24 18.17 10.81
CA SER A 184 53.33 19.11 10.17
C SER A 184 52.63 18.51 8.92
N LYS A 185 53.36 17.82 8.05
CA LYS A 185 52.78 17.13 6.88
C LYS A 185 51.77 16.07 7.27
N GLN A 186 52.05 15.32 8.35
CA GLN A 186 51.12 14.31 8.84
C GLN A 186 49.86 14.94 9.45
N ALA A 187 49.98 16.04 10.19
CA ALA A 187 48.88 16.78 10.75
C ALA A 187 47.97 17.35 9.64
N THR A 188 48.54 17.89 8.56
CA THR A 188 47.82 18.38 7.40
C THR A 188 47.07 17.27 6.67
N SER A 189 47.67 16.10 6.48
CA SER A 189 47.03 14.93 5.88
C SER A 189 45.83 14.47 6.72
N ARG A 190 45.99 14.44 8.04
CA ARG A 190 44.88 14.05 8.96
C ARG A 190 43.78 15.09 9.04
N LYS A 191 44.09 16.38 8.89
CA LYS A 191 43.10 17.43 8.78
C LYS A 191 42.21 17.23 7.52
N ARG A 192 42.81 16.93 6.38
CA ARG A 192 42.06 16.58 5.15
C ARG A 192 41.25 15.30 5.30
N ALA A 193 41.71 14.32 6.06
CA ALA A 193 40.96 13.11 6.36
C ALA A 193 39.74 13.42 7.27
N LEU A 194 39.90 14.32 8.25
CA LEU A 194 38.83 14.77 9.13
C LEU A 194 37.70 15.51 8.34
N GLU A 195 38.07 16.37 7.39
CA GLU A 195 37.14 17.11 6.53
C GLU A 195 36.29 16.21 5.63
N LYS A 196 36.71 14.96 5.41
CA LYS A 196 35.97 13.98 4.58
C LYS A 196 35.02 13.07 5.37
N ILE A 197 35.04 13.13 6.70
CA ILE A 197 34.18 12.30 7.53
C ILE A 197 32.84 13.00 7.70
N GLU A 198 31.82 12.46 7.08
CA GLU A 198 30.43 12.88 7.27
C GLU A 198 29.72 11.89 8.18
N LEU A 199 28.97 12.41 9.15
CA LEU A 199 28.08 11.62 9.99
C LEU A 199 26.77 11.42 9.26
N ASP A 200 26.19 10.24 9.38
CA ASP A 200 24.87 9.97 8.85
C ASP A 200 23.83 10.73 9.70
N ASP A 201 22.92 11.42 9.03
CA ASP A 201 21.85 12.16 9.69
C ASP A 201 20.76 11.16 10.18
N ILE A 202 20.90 10.72 11.43
CA ILE A 202 19.92 9.84 12.08
C ILE A 202 18.83 10.71 12.67
N ARG A 203 17.80 10.97 11.87
CA ARG A 203 16.61 11.68 12.35
C ARG A 203 15.68 10.70 13.06
N PRO A 204 15.11 11.07 14.22
CA PRO A 204 14.00 10.32 14.77
C PRO A 204 12.84 10.38 13.76
N SER A 205 12.11 9.26 13.58
CA SER A 205 10.96 9.25 12.68
C SER A 205 10.05 10.46 12.91
N SER A 206 9.52 11.05 11.84
CA SER A 206 8.55 12.15 11.93
C SER A 206 7.20 11.69 12.50
N ARG A 207 7.01 10.38 12.67
CA ARG A 207 5.80 9.78 13.23
C ARG A 207 5.75 10.01 14.73
N LYS A 208 4.58 10.43 15.22
CA LYS A 208 4.34 10.61 16.65
C LYS A 208 4.18 9.29 17.39
N TYR A 209 3.87 8.20 16.67
CA TYR A 209 3.69 6.85 17.23
C TYR A 209 4.33 5.84 16.26
N PRO A 210 5.22 4.99 16.78
CA PRO A 210 5.75 3.86 16.01
C PRO A 210 4.70 2.77 15.83
#